data_c466d9dd5bbb847b3f1fb490bb59f963
#
_entry.id   c466d9dd5bbb847b3f1fb490bb59f963
#
_cell.length_a   1.000
_cell.length_b   1.000
_cell.length_c   1.000
_cell.angle_alpha   90.00
_cell.angle_beta   90.00
_cell.angle_gamma   90.00
#
_symmetry.space_group_name_H-M   'P 1'
#
loop_
_entity.id
_entity.type
_entity.pdbx_description
1 polymer ?
#
loop_
_entity_poly.entity_id
_entity_poly.type
_entity_poly.pdbx_seq_one_letter_code
_entity_poly.pdbx_strand_id
1 'polypeptide(L)'
;MTLNNTADLRGVLTALSTPFDADENIDVDLLKKVVDRSIDNGVDGVVAGGSTGEFAMMTDSEREQLVDTVAGHTGGRVPVIAQTGATTTRHAIRFSKAAERSGADVLMLVTPYYEPLTLTETLDYIREVASNV
;
A
#
# COMPACT_ATOMS: atom_id res chain seq x y z
N MET A 1 -4.26 16.06 -1.22
CA MET A 1 -5.41 16.34 -0.30
C MET A 1 -5.12 15.54 0.96
N THR A 2 -4.83 16.17 2.07
CA THR A 2 -4.57 15.43 3.32
C THR A 2 -5.92 15.00 3.88
N LEU A 3 -6.11 13.70 4.10
CA LEU A 3 -7.31 13.20 4.78
C LEU A 3 -7.30 13.70 6.24
N ASN A 4 -8.29 14.46 6.62
CA ASN A 4 -8.45 14.87 8.02
C ASN A 4 -9.00 13.74 8.90
N ASN A 5 -9.64 12.74 8.27
CA ASN A 5 -10.20 11.57 8.91
C ASN A 5 -10.35 10.45 7.85
N THR A 6 -10.07 9.20 8.22
CA THR A 6 -10.33 8.03 7.37
C THR A 6 -11.82 7.87 7.00
N ALA A 7 -12.74 8.47 7.76
CA ALA A 7 -14.17 8.54 7.42
C ALA A 7 -14.45 9.33 6.12
N ASP A 8 -13.49 10.15 5.66
CA ASP A 8 -13.60 10.88 4.39
C ASP A 8 -13.18 10.05 3.17
N LEU A 9 -12.60 8.86 3.40
CA LEU A 9 -12.21 7.94 2.33
C LEU A 9 -13.47 7.32 1.70
N ARG A 10 -13.76 7.72 0.46
CA ARG A 10 -14.97 7.30 -0.27
C ARG A 10 -14.73 7.34 -1.77
N GLY A 11 -15.68 6.77 -2.52
CA GLY A 11 -15.64 6.75 -3.97
C GLY A 11 -14.88 5.53 -4.52
N VAL A 12 -14.23 5.70 -5.67
CA VAL A 12 -13.50 4.64 -6.37
C VAL A 12 -12.03 4.68 -5.98
N LEU A 13 -11.58 3.66 -5.29
CA LEU A 13 -10.18 3.46 -4.90
C LEU A 13 -9.58 2.39 -5.80
N THR A 14 -8.74 2.79 -6.75
CA THR A 14 -8.19 1.86 -7.75
C THR A 14 -7.00 1.09 -7.20
N ALA A 15 -7.11 -0.24 -7.23
CA ALA A 15 -5.97 -1.12 -6.98
C ALA A 15 -5.01 -1.07 -8.18
N LEU A 16 -3.85 -0.44 -7.99
CA LEU A 16 -2.84 -0.32 -9.03
C LEU A 16 -2.17 -1.66 -9.33
N SER A 17 -1.94 -1.96 -10.61
CA SER A 17 -0.97 -2.98 -11.00
C SER A 17 0.45 -2.43 -10.86
N THR A 18 1.40 -3.30 -10.61
CA THR A 18 2.82 -2.96 -10.57
C THR A 18 3.48 -3.43 -11.86
N PRO A 19 3.90 -2.54 -12.74
CA PRO A 19 4.65 -2.92 -13.93
C PRO A 19 6.08 -3.29 -13.58
N PHE A 20 6.59 -4.33 -14.25
CA PHE A 20 7.98 -4.77 -14.16
C PHE A 20 8.64 -4.68 -15.54
N ASP A 21 9.93 -4.43 -15.55
CA ASP A 21 10.76 -4.48 -16.75
C ASP A 21 11.17 -5.92 -17.11
N ALA A 22 11.96 -6.09 -18.16
CA ALA A 22 12.42 -7.41 -18.62
C ALA A 22 13.43 -8.08 -17.66
N ASP A 23 14.01 -7.33 -16.73
CA ASP A 23 14.93 -7.79 -15.71
C ASP A 23 14.22 -8.00 -14.35
N GLU A 24 12.87 -7.99 -14.36
CA GLU A 24 11.99 -8.18 -13.19
C GLU A 24 12.08 -7.06 -12.16
N ASN A 25 12.63 -5.90 -12.49
CA ASN A 25 12.59 -4.72 -11.61
C ASN A 25 11.30 -3.93 -11.82
N ILE A 26 10.87 -3.18 -10.80
CA ILE A 26 9.73 -2.26 -10.94
C ILE A 26 10.05 -1.22 -12.02
N ASP A 27 9.24 -1.19 -13.09
CA ASP A 27 9.31 -0.11 -14.10
C ASP A 27 8.69 1.16 -13.52
N VAL A 28 9.55 1.98 -12.91
CA VAL A 28 9.15 3.20 -12.23
C VAL A 28 8.46 4.20 -13.16
N ASP A 29 8.91 4.31 -14.40
CA ASP A 29 8.33 5.27 -15.36
C ASP A 29 6.95 4.81 -15.83
N LEU A 30 6.78 3.52 -16.03
CA LEU A 30 5.47 2.97 -16.37
C LEU A 30 4.53 3.00 -15.17
N LEU A 31 5.02 2.75 -13.95
CA LEU A 31 4.25 2.86 -12.72
C LEU A 31 3.68 4.27 -12.53
N LYS A 32 4.49 5.31 -12.75
CA LYS A 32 4.02 6.71 -12.73
C LYS A 32 2.92 6.97 -13.75
N LYS A 33 3.03 6.42 -14.95
CA LYS A 33 1.97 6.52 -15.97
C LYS A 33 0.68 5.81 -15.57
N VAL A 34 0.79 4.66 -14.87
CA VAL A 34 -0.37 3.95 -14.31
C VAL A 34 -1.08 4.81 -13.26
N VAL A 35 -0.32 5.46 -12.38
CA VAL A 35 -0.87 6.41 -11.39
C VAL A 35 -1.57 7.57 -12.08
N ASP A 36 -0.89 8.26 -13.01
CA ASP A 36 -1.46 9.39 -13.73
C ASP A 36 -2.74 9.01 -14.48
N ARG A 37 -2.70 7.90 -15.22
CA ARG A 37 -3.88 7.41 -15.94
C ARG A 37 -5.07 7.15 -15.01
N SER A 38 -4.82 6.60 -13.82
CA SER A 38 -5.88 6.35 -12.85
C SER A 38 -6.50 7.67 -12.37
N ILE A 39 -5.66 8.62 -11.97
CA ILE A 39 -6.10 9.91 -11.46
C ILE A 39 -6.82 10.73 -12.54
N ASP A 40 -6.29 10.77 -13.76
CA ASP A 40 -6.87 11.51 -14.89
C ASP A 40 -8.24 10.95 -15.32
N ASN A 41 -8.50 9.68 -15.04
CA ASN A 41 -9.81 9.06 -15.24
C ASN A 41 -10.77 9.19 -14.04
N GLY A 42 -10.42 9.98 -13.05
CA GLY A 42 -11.33 10.44 -11.99
C GLY A 42 -11.52 9.47 -10.84
N VAL A 43 -10.49 8.68 -10.48
CA VAL A 43 -10.53 7.88 -9.25
C VAL A 43 -10.40 8.78 -8.02
N ASP A 44 -11.01 8.35 -6.92
CA ASP A 44 -10.99 9.09 -5.64
C ASP A 44 -9.79 8.71 -4.76
N GLY A 45 -9.03 7.69 -5.12
CA GLY A 45 -7.82 7.27 -4.45
C GLY A 45 -7.13 6.11 -5.17
N VAL A 46 -5.90 5.81 -4.77
CA VAL A 46 -5.10 4.72 -5.33
C VAL A 46 -4.59 3.79 -4.23
N VAL A 47 -4.60 2.48 -4.52
CA VAL A 47 -4.08 1.45 -3.62
C VAL A 47 -2.76 0.92 -4.17
N ALA A 48 -1.67 1.13 -3.44
CA ALA A 48 -0.35 0.65 -3.78
C ALA A 48 -0.06 -0.71 -3.11
N GLY A 49 0.43 -1.65 -3.90
CA GLY A 49 0.88 -2.95 -3.40
C GLY A 49 -0.23 -3.85 -2.85
N GLY A 50 -1.46 -3.72 -3.34
CA GLY A 50 -2.52 -4.70 -3.06
C GLY A 50 -2.26 -6.04 -3.76
N SER A 51 -3.21 -6.97 -3.71
CA SER A 51 -3.12 -8.26 -4.42
C SER A 51 -2.95 -8.07 -5.92
N THR A 52 -3.66 -7.11 -6.51
CA THR A 52 -3.51 -6.71 -7.92
C THR A 52 -2.11 -6.17 -8.22
N GLY A 53 -1.47 -5.52 -7.25
CA GLY A 53 -0.10 -5.00 -7.33
C GLY A 53 0.97 -6.03 -6.98
N GLU A 54 0.62 -7.29 -6.76
CA GLU A 54 1.53 -8.44 -6.59
C GLU A 54 2.49 -8.34 -5.38
N PHE A 55 2.07 -7.64 -4.31
CA PHE A 55 2.93 -7.39 -3.14
C PHE A 55 3.58 -8.63 -2.54
N ALA A 56 2.90 -9.78 -2.60
CA ALA A 56 3.38 -11.03 -1.99
C ALA A 56 4.57 -11.65 -2.74
N MET A 57 4.80 -11.22 -3.99
CA MET A 57 5.90 -11.69 -4.85
C MET A 57 7.13 -10.77 -4.78
N MET A 58 6.99 -9.61 -4.14
CA MET A 58 8.04 -8.61 -4.05
C MET A 58 8.97 -8.83 -2.85
N THR A 59 10.21 -8.45 -3.01
CA THR A 59 11.14 -8.27 -1.90
C THR A 59 10.71 -7.11 -1.00
N ASP A 60 11.24 -7.05 0.22
CA ASP A 60 10.97 -5.95 1.15
C ASP A 60 11.31 -4.58 0.55
N SER A 61 12.45 -4.49 -0.17
CA SER A 61 12.90 -3.25 -0.80
C SER A 61 11.99 -2.80 -1.95
N GLU A 62 11.49 -3.73 -2.75
CA GLU A 62 10.54 -3.42 -3.83
C GLU A 62 9.20 -2.93 -3.26
N ARG A 63 8.72 -3.53 -2.18
CA ARG A 63 7.49 -3.07 -1.51
C ARG A 63 7.64 -1.63 -0.99
N GLU A 64 8.76 -1.32 -0.37
CA GLU A 64 9.05 0.04 0.11
C GLU A 64 9.19 1.02 -1.07
N GLN A 65 9.94 0.65 -2.12
CA GLN A 65 10.10 1.45 -3.35
C GLN A 65 8.77 1.72 -4.05
N LEU A 66 7.90 0.71 -4.15
CA LEU A 66 6.58 0.85 -4.76
C LEU A 66 5.75 1.92 -4.07
N VAL A 67 5.63 1.83 -2.74
CA VAL A 67 4.84 2.78 -1.95
C VAL A 67 5.44 4.18 -2.03
N ASP A 68 6.76 4.31 -1.90
CA ASP A 68 7.47 5.58 -2.01
C ASP A 68 7.26 6.24 -3.38
N THR A 69 7.37 5.46 -4.45
CA THR A 69 7.13 5.94 -5.82
C THR A 69 5.68 6.41 -6.01
N VAL A 70 4.71 5.59 -5.58
CA VAL A 70 3.28 5.93 -5.75
C VAL A 70 2.92 7.15 -4.92
N ALA A 71 3.29 7.21 -3.65
CA ALA A 71 2.97 8.33 -2.77
C ALA A 71 3.65 9.63 -3.26
N GLY A 72 4.94 9.57 -3.56
CA GLY A 72 5.70 10.71 -4.06
C GLY A 72 5.15 11.24 -5.39
N HIS A 73 4.83 10.34 -6.34
CA HIS A 73 4.32 10.74 -7.65
C HIS A 73 2.85 11.20 -7.59
N THR A 74 2.02 10.62 -6.74
CA THR A 74 0.64 11.09 -6.53
C THR A 74 0.64 12.52 -6.01
N GLY A 75 1.59 12.89 -5.16
CA GLY A 75 1.81 14.28 -4.74
C GLY A 75 0.59 14.93 -4.09
N GLY A 76 -0.23 14.15 -3.38
CA GLY A 76 -1.44 14.63 -2.70
C GLY A 76 -2.62 14.93 -3.63
N ARG A 77 -2.59 14.54 -4.90
CA ARG A 77 -3.71 14.71 -5.84
C ARG A 77 -4.94 13.91 -5.41
N VAL A 78 -4.72 12.69 -4.94
CA VAL A 78 -5.72 11.81 -4.35
C VAL A 78 -5.10 11.06 -3.16
N PRO A 79 -5.88 10.50 -2.23
CA PRO A 79 -5.36 9.65 -1.16
C PRO A 79 -4.63 8.41 -1.68
N VAL A 80 -3.51 8.07 -1.01
CA VAL A 80 -2.74 6.86 -1.26
C VAL A 80 -2.96 5.87 -0.12
N ILE A 81 -3.47 4.70 -0.46
CA ILE A 81 -3.65 3.57 0.44
C ILE A 81 -2.49 2.61 0.22
N ALA A 82 -1.65 2.39 1.22
CA ALA A 82 -0.53 1.45 1.14
C ALA A 82 -0.88 0.11 1.77
N GLN A 83 -0.67 -0.98 1.04
CA GLN A 83 -0.76 -2.33 1.61
C GLN A 83 0.51 -2.63 2.42
N THR A 84 0.36 -2.82 3.71
CA THR A 84 1.46 -3.01 4.66
C THR A 84 1.41 -4.33 5.41
N GLY A 85 0.34 -5.11 5.25
CA GLY A 85 0.24 -6.43 5.86
C GLY A 85 1.36 -7.37 5.41
N ALA A 86 1.72 -8.28 6.30
CA ALA A 86 2.78 -9.26 6.09
C ALA A 86 2.48 -10.54 6.87
N THR A 87 3.27 -11.58 6.62
CA THR A 87 3.16 -12.87 7.33
C THR A 87 3.60 -12.80 8.79
N THR A 88 4.33 -11.74 9.19
CA THR A 88 4.73 -11.51 10.59
C THR A 88 4.39 -10.09 11.02
N THR A 89 4.02 -9.93 12.29
CA THR A 89 3.73 -8.63 12.91
C THR A 89 4.90 -7.66 12.77
N ARG A 90 6.13 -8.13 12.96
CA ARG A 90 7.34 -7.31 12.82
C ARG A 90 7.48 -6.70 11.42
N HIS A 91 7.26 -7.48 10.38
CA HIS A 91 7.32 -6.98 9.01
C HIS A 91 6.17 -6.03 8.70
N ALA A 92 4.96 -6.33 9.16
CA ALA A 92 3.82 -5.43 9.00
C ALA A 92 4.07 -4.06 9.65
N ILE A 93 4.61 -4.02 10.87
CA ILE A 93 5.01 -2.77 11.54
C ILE A 93 6.08 -2.03 10.74
N ARG A 94 7.11 -2.75 10.25
CA ARG A 94 8.16 -2.16 9.42
C ARG A 94 7.61 -1.49 8.17
N PHE A 95 6.77 -2.21 7.40
CA PHE A 95 6.15 -1.68 6.19
C PHE A 95 5.21 -0.52 6.49
N SER A 96 4.44 -0.60 7.57
CA SER A 96 3.54 0.48 7.99
C SER A 96 4.30 1.76 8.30
N LYS A 97 5.40 1.68 9.05
CA LYS A 97 6.28 2.83 9.32
C LYS A 97 6.98 3.35 8.07
N ALA A 98 7.34 2.48 7.13
CA ALA A 98 7.91 2.91 5.85
C ALA A 98 6.87 3.66 5.02
N ALA A 99 5.65 3.13 4.90
CA ALA A 99 4.56 3.75 4.17
C ALA A 99 4.16 5.13 4.76
N GLU A 100 4.10 5.24 6.08
CA GLU A 100 3.89 6.52 6.76
C GLU A 100 4.96 7.55 6.38
N ARG A 101 6.25 7.18 6.44
CA ARG A 101 7.36 8.07 6.05
C ARG A 101 7.31 8.46 4.57
N SER A 102 6.84 7.59 3.70
CA SER A 102 6.66 7.86 2.27
C SER A 102 5.44 8.75 1.97
N GLY A 103 4.60 9.02 2.97
CA GLY A 103 3.44 9.91 2.82
C GLY A 103 2.17 9.19 2.36
N ALA A 104 2.03 7.90 2.61
CA ALA A 104 0.75 7.22 2.45
C ALA A 104 -0.28 7.76 3.44
N ASP A 105 -1.50 7.99 2.97
CA ASP A 105 -2.59 8.56 3.77
C ASP A 105 -3.32 7.50 4.61
N VAL A 106 -3.34 6.25 4.13
CA VAL A 106 -4.05 5.13 4.76
C VAL A 106 -3.20 3.87 4.67
N LEU A 107 -3.19 3.10 5.74
CA LEU A 107 -2.57 1.77 5.77
C LEU A 107 -3.66 0.70 5.60
N MET A 108 -3.47 -0.18 4.62
CA MET A 108 -4.30 -1.35 4.41
C MET A 108 -3.56 -2.58 4.95
N LEU A 109 -4.13 -3.20 5.96
CA LEU A 109 -3.50 -4.32 6.65
C LEU A 109 -4.22 -5.63 6.34
N VAL A 110 -3.64 -6.46 5.47
CA VAL A 110 -4.08 -7.86 5.34
C VAL A 110 -3.53 -8.66 6.51
N THR A 111 -4.33 -9.58 7.03
CA THR A 111 -3.88 -10.52 8.06
C THR A 111 -2.83 -11.48 7.50
N PRO A 112 -1.99 -12.11 8.35
CA PRO A 112 -1.09 -13.16 7.89
C PRO A 112 -1.82 -14.21 7.05
N TYR A 113 -1.30 -14.47 5.86
CA TYR A 113 -2.02 -15.21 4.80
C TYR A 113 -1.41 -16.57 4.48
N TYR A 114 -0.31 -16.93 5.12
CA TYR A 114 0.34 -18.22 4.89
C TYR A 114 -0.28 -19.32 5.77
N GLU A 115 -0.42 -19.08 7.08
CA GLU A 115 -1.07 -19.97 8.02
C GLU A 115 -2.34 -19.33 8.58
N PRO A 116 -3.43 -20.09 8.72
CA PRO A 116 -4.67 -19.56 9.28
C PRO A 116 -4.48 -19.19 10.76
N LEU A 117 -4.88 -17.99 11.10
CA LEU A 117 -4.90 -17.50 12.48
C LEU A 117 -6.28 -17.70 13.12
N THR A 118 -6.31 -17.94 14.43
CA THR A 118 -7.52 -17.78 15.22
C THR A 118 -7.97 -16.31 15.24
N LEU A 119 -9.24 -16.08 15.60
CA LEU A 119 -9.75 -14.72 15.74
C LEU A 119 -8.93 -13.89 16.75
N THR A 120 -8.54 -14.50 17.86
CA THR A 120 -7.74 -13.83 18.89
C THR A 120 -6.38 -13.40 18.33
N GLU A 121 -5.66 -14.30 17.70
CA GLU A 121 -4.36 -13.99 17.07
C GLU A 121 -4.49 -12.92 15.98
N THR A 122 -5.56 -12.97 15.19
CA THR A 122 -5.85 -11.94 14.18
C THR A 122 -6.05 -10.57 14.83
N LEU A 123 -6.83 -10.50 15.91
CA LEU A 123 -7.06 -9.25 16.64
C LEU A 123 -5.78 -8.72 17.30
N ASP A 124 -4.98 -9.60 17.87
CA ASP A 124 -3.72 -9.23 18.49
C ASP A 124 -2.72 -8.70 17.45
N TYR A 125 -2.63 -9.36 16.29
CA TYR A 125 -1.83 -8.86 15.16
C TYR A 125 -2.24 -7.44 14.73
N ILE A 126 -3.55 -7.21 14.52
CA ILE A 126 -4.06 -5.89 14.09
C ILE A 126 -3.79 -4.84 15.16
N ARG A 127 -4.06 -5.15 16.43
CA ARG A 127 -3.83 -4.22 17.56
C ARG A 127 -2.37 -3.86 17.71
N GLU A 128 -1.48 -4.85 17.62
CA GLU A 128 -0.05 -4.64 17.75
C GLU A 128 0.49 -3.75 16.61
N VAL A 129 0.06 -3.96 15.37
CA VAL A 129 0.44 -3.07 14.26
C VAL A 129 -0.10 -1.67 14.49
N ALA A 130 -1.41 -1.53 14.78
CA ALA A 130 -2.05 -0.24 14.95
C ALA A 130 -1.51 0.58 16.14
N SER A 131 -0.96 -0.08 17.15
CA SER A 131 -0.35 0.60 18.31
C SER A 131 1.07 1.10 18.06
N ASN A 132 1.67 0.75 16.93
CA ASN A 132 3.04 1.08 16.58
C ASN A 132 3.15 2.11 15.44
N VAL A 133 2.03 2.56 14.90
CA VAL A 133 1.95 3.52 13.78
C VAL A 133 0.89 4.59 14.03
#